data_5635dde210d1ca9b203670c9e843c67c
#
_entry.id   5635dde210d1ca9b203670c9e843c67c
#
_cell.length_a   1.000
_cell.length_b   1.000
_cell.length_c   1.000
_cell.angle_alpha   90.00
_cell.angle_beta   90.00
_cell.angle_gamma   90.00
#
_symmetry.space_group_name_H-M   'P 1'
#
loop_
_entity.id
_entity.type
_entity.pdbx_description
1 polymer ?
#
loop_
_entity_poly.entity_id
_entity_poly.type
_entity_poly.pdbx_seq_one_letter_code
_entity_poly.pdbx_strand_id
1 'polypeptide(L)'
;MQKMQKSVFPGGIHPTDGFDKALSMNCAVMPYRPETVTILSEQSFGGKCSFLVKPGEHVTEGQLIGKPEAFMAAPLHASVSGKVLAVKEITEQGRRLMACILQREESPVSEAEASYKKGTADIGLISREEILTGIRDGGLTGMGGAGFPTHKKYETDKKITDLLINGAECEPFLTCDYRLMLEEGYSLLNGVRLLLKGSGAEKAYICMEDNKPLAAENLQNILTEMSASGLMSEGENLEIRVLPTKYPQGGERQLIQGVLGREVPMGGLPADVGVIVSNVGTAKAAADMILGNTPLTKRIVTVTGSVKNPGNYLVPVGTSAKELIQLCGGVTTSENRIIAGGPMTGPCVAHNWNGETELFHVTKNTSGILVLPEPGYEEQPCIRCSGCESVCPAGLVPYKIEFALLDQDYDLCEKLYASECIACGCCSYICPARRELSVRTREARDIVKQRMRERAVKKS
;
A
#
# COMPACT_ATOMS: atom_id res chain seq x y z
N MET A 1 20.62 -7.77 21.89
CA MET A 1 19.98 -8.87 21.11
C MET A 1 18.47 -8.75 21.30
N GLN A 2 17.75 -8.24 20.29
CA GLN A 2 16.28 -8.21 20.31
C GLN A 2 15.76 -9.64 20.27
N LYS A 3 14.79 -9.96 21.15
CA LYS A 3 14.13 -11.27 21.12
C LYS A 3 13.35 -11.37 19.82
N MET A 4 13.78 -12.22 18.87
CA MET A 4 12.97 -12.60 17.73
C MET A 4 11.68 -13.23 18.25
N GLN A 5 10.56 -12.55 18.02
CA GLN A 5 9.24 -13.10 18.31
C GLN A 5 8.87 -14.04 17.15
N LYS A 6 8.62 -15.30 17.42
CA LYS A 6 8.11 -16.25 16.41
C LYS A 6 6.74 -15.74 15.93
N SER A 7 6.56 -15.61 14.61
CA SER A 7 5.25 -15.36 14.03
C SER A 7 4.26 -16.41 14.54
N VAL A 8 3.11 -15.95 15.03
CA VAL A 8 2.08 -16.85 15.60
C VAL A 8 0.85 -16.99 14.72
N PHE A 9 0.74 -16.28 13.59
CA PHE A 9 -0.41 -16.45 12.70
C PHE A 9 -0.33 -17.79 11.94
N PRO A 10 -1.47 -18.50 11.78
CA PRO A 10 -1.52 -19.78 11.09
C PRO A 10 -1.39 -19.64 9.57
N GLY A 11 -1.08 -20.73 8.87
CA GLY A 11 -0.95 -20.72 7.41
C GLY A 11 0.21 -19.85 6.92
N GLY A 12 0.03 -19.22 5.76
CA GLY A 12 1.08 -18.45 5.08
C GLY A 12 2.06 -19.33 4.32
N ILE A 13 2.95 -18.69 3.59
CA ILE A 13 3.97 -19.33 2.76
C ILE A 13 5.33 -18.66 2.98
N HIS A 14 6.39 -19.35 2.60
CA HIS A 14 7.73 -18.81 2.42
C HIS A 14 8.01 -18.81 0.92
N PRO A 15 7.87 -17.68 0.21
CA PRO A 15 8.20 -17.61 -1.20
C PRO A 15 9.67 -18.02 -1.40
N THR A 16 9.88 -19.03 -2.24
CA THR A 16 11.22 -19.53 -2.59
C THR A 16 11.67 -18.92 -3.92
N ASP A 17 12.77 -19.41 -4.46
CA ASP A 17 13.50 -18.95 -5.63
C ASP A 17 12.67 -18.23 -6.72
N GLY A 18 13.17 -17.09 -7.19
CA GLY A 18 12.52 -16.25 -8.21
C GLY A 18 11.65 -15.12 -7.65
N PHE A 19 11.43 -15.05 -6.33
CA PHE A 19 10.72 -13.96 -5.66
C PHE A 19 11.68 -12.96 -5.00
N ASP A 20 12.85 -12.78 -5.60
CA ASP A 20 13.97 -12.09 -4.99
C ASP A 20 13.80 -10.57 -5.00
N LYS A 21 13.99 -9.97 -3.83
CA LYS A 21 14.13 -8.52 -3.65
C LYS A 21 15.50 -8.01 -4.09
N ALA A 22 16.49 -8.87 -4.30
CA ALA A 22 17.88 -8.51 -4.62
C ALA A 22 18.01 -7.66 -5.88
N LEU A 23 17.08 -7.79 -6.83
CA LEU A 23 17.09 -7.01 -8.07
C LEU A 23 17.06 -5.48 -7.84
N SER A 24 16.37 -5.02 -6.80
CA SER A 24 16.16 -3.58 -6.53
C SER A 24 16.47 -3.15 -5.10
N MET A 25 16.69 -4.09 -4.16
CA MET A 25 16.83 -3.75 -2.75
C MET A 25 18.06 -2.88 -2.45
N ASN A 26 19.14 -3.01 -3.24
CA ASN A 26 20.35 -2.22 -3.11
C ASN A 26 20.34 -0.94 -3.98
N CYS A 27 19.28 -0.72 -4.77
CA CYS A 27 19.14 0.47 -5.60
C CYS A 27 18.58 1.62 -4.76
N ALA A 28 19.35 2.69 -4.58
CA ALA A 28 18.89 3.90 -3.94
C ALA A 28 17.66 4.49 -4.67
N VAL A 29 16.84 5.23 -3.96
CA VAL A 29 15.69 5.90 -4.55
C VAL A 29 16.13 7.03 -5.47
N MET A 30 15.76 6.94 -6.74
CA MET A 30 16.07 7.96 -7.74
C MET A 30 14.84 8.83 -8.02
N PRO A 31 14.95 10.17 -7.96
CA PRO A 31 13.87 11.04 -8.36
C PRO A 31 13.64 10.96 -9.87
N TYR A 32 12.39 10.87 -10.29
CA TYR A 32 11.97 10.97 -11.69
C TYR A 32 10.98 12.11 -11.86
N ARG A 33 11.15 12.88 -12.92
CA ARG A 33 10.34 14.07 -13.24
C ARG A 33 9.76 13.92 -14.64
N PRO A 34 8.54 13.37 -14.79
CA PRO A 34 7.87 13.25 -16.08
C PRO A 34 7.53 14.62 -16.66
N GLU A 35 7.39 14.72 -17.98
CA GLU A 35 6.90 15.93 -18.65
C GLU A 35 5.40 16.13 -18.42
N THR A 36 4.64 15.03 -18.34
CA THR A 36 3.21 15.06 -18.07
C THR A 36 2.83 14.07 -16.99
N VAL A 37 1.76 14.39 -16.24
CA VAL A 37 1.14 13.48 -15.30
C VAL A 37 -0.36 13.42 -15.56
N THR A 38 -0.95 12.25 -15.36
CA THR A 38 -2.40 12.01 -15.49
C THR A 38 -2.95 11.60 -14.13
N ILE A 39 -3.59 12.55 -13.45
CA ILE A 39 -4.15 12.35 -12.10
C ILE A 39 -5.59 11.86 -12.23
N LEU A 40 -5.84 10.61 -11.78
CA LEU A 40 -7.18 10.00 -11.83
C LEU A 40 -8.07 10.57 -10.73
N SER A 41 -9.38 10.68 -11.01
CA SER A 41 -10.38 11.11 -10.02
C SER A 41 -10.57 10.12 -8.86
N GLU A 42 -10.20 8.84 -9.05
CA GLU A 42 -10.31 7.77 -8.07
C GLU A 42 -8.91 7.32 -7.63
N GLN A 43 -8.47 7.79 -6.46
CA GLN A 43 -7.15 7.48 -5.90
C GLN A 43 -7.23 6.88 -4.48
N SER A 44 -8.44 6.67 -3.99
CA SER A 44 -8.71 6.11 -2.67
C SER A 44 -9.85 5.11 -2.72
N PHE A 45 -9.85 4.19 -1.76
CA PHE A 45 -10.94 3.22 -1.60
C PHE A 45 -12.27 3.94 -1.36
N GLY A 46 -13.26 3.64 -2.18
CA GLY A 46 -14.67 3.95 -1.92
C GLY A 46 -15.19 5.28 -2.45
N GLY A 47 -14.40 6.09 -3.18
CA GLY A 47 -14.96 7.31 -3.72
C GLY A 47 -14.10 8.03 -4.74
N LYS A 48 -14.78 8.81 -5.60
CA LYS A 48 -14.19 9.70 -6.58
C LYS A 48 -14.14 11.14 -6.09
N CYS A 49 -13.35 11.95 -6.78
CA CYS A 49 -13.26 13.39 -6.59
C CYS A 49 -13.73 14.12 -7.84
N SER A 50 -14.38 15.27 -7.65
CA SER A 50 -14.63 16.24 -8.71
C SER A 50 -13.43 17.17 -8.85
N PHE A 51 -12.95 17.36 -10.07
CA PHE A 51 -11.86 18.32 -10.33
C PHE A 51 -12.35 19.76 -10.18
N LEU A 52 -11.51 20.59 -9.56
CA LEU A 52 -11.75 22.02 -9.29
C LEU A 52 -11.11 22.93 -10.34
N VAL A 53 -10.27 22.35 -11.22
CA VAL A 53 -9.47 23.08 -12.21
C VAL A 53 -9.97 22.82 -13.62
N LYS A 54 -9.65 23.74 -14.54
CA LYS A 54 -10.08 23.71 -15.95
C LYS A 54 -8.86 23.71 -16.89
N PRO A 55 -9.00 23.18 -18.11
CA PRO A 55 -7.97 23.30 -19.13
C PRO A 55 -7.52 24.74 -19.33
N GLY A 56 -6.19 24.95 -19.41
CA GLY A 56 -5.55 26.24 -19.54
C GLY A 56 -5.12 26.90 -18.24
N GLU A 57 -5.66 26.48 -17.08
CA GLU A 57 -5.23 27.00 -15.77
C GLU A 57 -3.81 26.51 -15.41
N HIS A 58 -3.08 27.31 -14.63
CA HIS A 58 -1.80 26.93 -14.02
C HIS A 58 -2.02 26.51 -12.57
N VAL A 59 -1.31 25.48 -12.16
CA VAL A 59 -1.34 24.94 -10.80
C VAL A 59 0.07 24.84 -10.25
N THR A 60 0.21 24.95 -8.94
CA THR A 60 1.46 24.67 -8.22
C THR A 60 1.43 23.28 -7.60
N GLU A 61 2.58 22.64 -7.48
CA GLU A 61 2.68 21.36 -6.76
C GLU A 61 2.12 21.50 -5.34
N GLY A 62 1.28 20.55 -4.92
CA GLY A 62 0.56 20.59 -3.65
C GLY A 62 -0.74 21.37 -3.66
N GLN A 63 -1.09 22.10 -4.72
CA GLN A 63 -2.37 22.79 -4.83
C GLN A 63 -3.52 21.78 -4.87
N LEU A 64 -4.60 22.04 -4.11
CA LEU A 64 -5.83 21.23 -4.16
C LEU A 64 -6.49 21.36 -5.54
N ILE A 65 -6.64 20.24 -6.25
CA ILE A 65 -7.23 20.16 -7.59
C ILE A 65 -8.46 19.27 -7.67
N GLY A 66 -8.75 18.49 -6.63
CA GLY A 66 -9.91 17.61 -6.60
C GLY A 66 -10.53 17.49 -5.22
N LYS A 67 -11.86 17.69 -5.16
CA LYS A 67 -12.66 17.61 -3.93
C LYS A 67 -13.37 16.25 -3.84
N PRO A 68 -13.34 15.56 -2.69
CA PRO A 68 -14.09 14.32 -2.47
C PRO A 68 -15.59 14.49 -2.70
N GLU A 69 -16.21 13.57 -3.45
CA GLU A 69 -17.67 13.49 -3.63
C GLU A 69 -18.33 12.56 -2.60
N ALA A 70 -17.55 11.74 -1.93
CA ALA A 70 -18.05 10.75 -0.98
C ALA A 70 -17.24 10.77 0.33
N PHE A 71 -17.87 10.31 1.40
CA PHE A 71 -17.28 10.21 2.75
C PHE A 71 -15.96 9.41 2.80
N MET A 72 -15.80 8.43 1.91
CA MET A 72 -14.63 7.54 1.85
C MET A 72 -13.63 7.93 0.76
N ALA A 73 -13.62 9.19 0.32
CA ALA A 73 -12.63 9.69 -0.62
C ALA A 73 -11.65 10.65 0.06
N ALA A 74 -10.44 10.75 -0.49
CA ALA A 74 -9.40 11.67 -0.05
C ALA A 74 -9.15 12.74 -1.13
N PRO A 75 -8.92 14.02 -0.76
CA PRO A 75 -8.70 15.10 -1.71
C PRO A 75 -7.50 14.83 -2.62
N LEU A 76 -7.52 15.44 -3.82
CA LEU A 76 -6.46 15.32 -4.82
C LEU A 76 -5.69 16.64 -4.94
N HIS A 77 -4.38 16.53 -5.03
CA HIS A 77 -3.47 17.65 -5.19
C HIS A 77 -2.67 17.54 -6.49
N ALA A 78 -2.30 18.66 -7.06
CA ALA A 78 -1.40 18.70 -8.20
C ALA A 78 -0.05 18.08 -7.79
N SER A 79 0.38 17.07 -8.52
CA SER A 79 1.62 16.35 -8.22
C SER A 79 2.85 16.99 -8.88
N VAL A 80 2.62 17.98 -9.73
CA VAL A 80 3.64 18.82 -10.38
C VAL A 80 3.10 20.25 -10.50
N SER A 81 3.99 21.24 -10.52
CA SER A 81 3.66 22.60 -10.98
C SER A 81 3.58 22.63 -12.49
N GLY A 82 2.58 23.32 -13.05
CA GLY A 82 2.45 23.45 -14.48
C GLY A 82 1.05 23.76 -14.97
N LYS A 83 0.79 23.48 -16.23
CA LYS A 83 -0.45 23.83 -16.93
C LYS A 83 -1.41 22.63 -16.99
N VAL A 84 -2.67 22.86 -16.72
CA VAL A 84 -3.76 21.89 -16.96
C VAL A 84 -4.00 21.78 -18.47
N LEU A 85 -3.62 20.66 -19.07
CA LEU A 85 -3.86 20.39 -20.50
C LEU A 85 -5.29 19.98 -20.77
N ALA A 86 -5.84 19.09 -19.92
CA ALA A 86 -7.20 18.57 -20.08
C ALA A 86 -7.76 18.07 -18.74
N VAL A 87 -9.09 18.16 -18.62
CA VAL A 87 -9.89 17.41 -17.65
C VAL A 87 -10.92 16.63 -18.45
N LYS A 88 -10.76 15.31 -18.57
CA LYS A 88 -11.56 14.48 -19.48
C LYS A 88 -11.72 13.06 -18.97
N GLU A 89 -12.70 12.35 -19.50
CA GLU A 89 -12.81 10.91 -19.31
C GLU A 89 -11.72 10.17 -20.09
N ILE A 90 -11.10 9.20 -19.44
CA ILE A 90 -10.15 8.26 -20.04
C ILE A 90 -10.57 6.82 -19.72
N THR A 91 -10.09 5.87 -20.49
CA THR A 91 -10.22 4.44 -20.17
C THR A 91 -8.89 3.93 -19.65
N GLU A 92 -8.90 3.43 -18.43
CA GLU A 92 -7.72 2.81 -17.80
C GLU A 92 -8.12 1.46 -17.18
N GLN A 93 -7.40 0.41 -17.50
CA GLN A 93 -7.68 -0.96 -17.03
C GLN A 93 -9.16 -1.37 -17.23
N GLY A 94 -9.75 -1.01 -18.38
CA GLY A 94 -11.14 -1.30 -18.74
C GLY A 94 -12.20 -0.48 -18.00
N ARG A 95 -11.80 0.49 -17.14
CA ARG A 95 -12.70 1.40 -16.41
C ARG A 95 -12.68 2.80 -17.01
N ARG A 96 -13.84 3.44 -17.08
CA ARG A 96 -13.95 4.86 -17.46
C ARG A 96 -13.79 5.73 -16.22
N LEU A 97 -12.79 6.61 -16.24
CA LEU A 97 -12.42 7.47 -15.13
C LEU A 97 -12.19 8.90 -15.62
N MET A 98 -12.62 9.88 -14.82
CA MET A 98 -12.18 11.27 -15.04
C MET A 98 -10.73 11.42 -14.68
N ALA A 99 -9.98 12.17 -15.46
CA ALA A 99 -8.57 12.45 -15.25
C ALA A 99 -8.25 13.92 -15.50
N CYS A 100 -7.33 14.47 -14.70
CA CYS A 100 -6.69 15.75 -14.91
C CYS A 100 -5.27 15.51 -15.45
N ILE A 101 -4.99 16.03 -16.64
CA ILE A 101 -3.68 15.91 -17.29
C ILE A 101 -2.94 17.24 -17.11
N LEU A 102 -1.77 17.17 -16.46
CA LEU A 102 -0.90 18.32 -16.19
C LEU A 102 0.37 18.20 -17.01
N GLN A 103 0.76 19.28 -17.67
CA GLN A 103 2.08 19.44 -18.25
C GLN A 103 2.97 20.14 -17.23
N ARG A 104 4.07 19.48 -16.83
CA ARG A 104 5.03 20.04 -15.89
C ARG A 104 5.75 21.26 -16.49
N GLU A 105 5.90 22.29 -15.68
CA GLU A 105 6.73 23.45 -15.92
C GLU A 105 7.85 23.49 -14.88
N GLU A 106 8.98 24.07 -15.21
CA GLU A 106 10.06 24.25 -14.24
C GLU A 106 9.61 25.22 -13.15
N SER A 107 9.67 24.76 -11.93
CA SER A 107 9.42 25.57 -10.74
C SER A 107 10.69 25.61 -9.90
N PRO A 108 11.06 26.73 -9.28
CA PRO A 108 12.16 26.75 -8.33
C PRO A 108 11.85 25.76 -7.20
N VAL A 109 12.80 24.91 -6.86
CA VAL A 109 12.71 23.94 -5.76
C VAL A 109 12.51 24.72 -4.47
N SER A 110 11.43 24.46 -3.74
CA SER A 110 11.20 25.13 -2.46
C SER A 110 12.22 24.62 -1.42
N GLU A 111 12.98 25.51 -0.82
CA GLU A 111 13.94 25.19 0.27
C GLU A 111 13.25 24.67 1.55
N ALA A 112 11.91 24.77 1.63
CA ALA A 112 11.15 24.34 2.80
C ALA A 112 11.19 22.82 3.07
N GLU A 113 11.44 21.99 2.05
CA GLU A 113 11.55 20.53 2.21
C GLU A 113 12.77 20.08 3.06
N ALA A 114 13.78 20.93 3.22
CA ALA A 114 15.06 20.50 3.80
C ALA A 114 15.11 20.58 5.34
N SER A 115 14.30 21.42 5.98
CA SER A 115 14.52 21.74 7.41
C SER A 115 13.92 20.72 8.40
N TYR A 116 12.73 20.16 8.15
CA TYR A 116 12.13 19.20 9.07
C TYR A 116 12.73 17.78 8.97
N LYS A 117 13.36 17.45 7.86
CA LYS A 117 14.05 16.16 7.64
C LYS A 117 15.18 15.90 8.64
N LYS A 118 15.69 16.94 9.32
CA LYS A 118 16.79 16.84 10.31
C LYS A 118 16.33 16.57 11.75
N GLY A 119 15.04 16.24 11.97
CA GLY A 119 14.58 15.80 13.30
C GLY A 119 14.33 16.92 14.33
N THR A 120 14.27 18.18 13.94
CA THR A 120 14.16 19.34 14.86
C THR A 120 12.73 19.78 15.17
N ALA A 121 11.70 19.07 14.70
CA ALA A 121 10.31 19.47 14.91
C ALA A 121 9.82 19.14 16.31
N ASP A 122 9.33 20.15 17.05
CA ASP A 122 8.66 19.97 18.34
C ASP A 122 7.20 19.47 18.11
N ILE A 123 7.05 18.16 17.98
CA ILE A 123 5.76 17.49 17.80
C ILE A 123 4.88 17.65 19.06
N GLY A 124 5.48 17.93 20.21
CA GLY A 124 4.77 18.16 21.46
C GLY A 124 3.74 19.28 21.37
N LEU A 125 4.03 20.33 20.61
CA LEU A 125 3.16 21.49 20.44
C LEU A 125 1.99 21.29 19.46
N ILE A 126 2.03 20.29 18.57
CA ILE A 126 1.00 20.04 17.56
C ILE A 126 -0.17 19.29 18.22
N SER A 127 -1.36 19.82 18.17
CA SER A 127 -2.56 19.20 18.71
C SER A 127 -3.01 17.96 17.91
N ARG A 128 -3.79 17.09 18.55
CA ARG A 128 -4.42 15.93 17.86
C ARG A 128 -5.30 16.39 16.70
N GLU A 129 -6.03 17.48 16.87
CA GLU A 129 -6.94 18.03 15.85
C GLU A 129 -6.16 18.53 14.62
N GLU A 130 -5.05 19.23 14.81
CA GLU A 130 -4.15 19.65 13.73
C GLU A 130 -3.59 18.45 12.97
N ILE A 131 -3.20 17.37 13.67
CA ILE A 131 -2.72 16.13 13.05
C ILE A 131 -3.82 15.52 12.17
N LEU A 132 -5.03 15.33 12.68
CA LEU A 132 -6.13 14.72 11.94
C LEU A 132 -6.56 15.59 10.75
N THR A 133 -6.58 16.91 10.92
CA THR A 133 -6.85 17.87 9.85
C THR A 133 -5.77 17.79 8.77
N GLY A 134 -4.49 17.79 9.14
CA GLY A 134 -3.38 17.64 8.20
C GLY A 134 -3.46 16.32 7.41
N ILE A 135 -3.73 15.20 8.07
CA ILE A 135 -3.91 13.89 7.41
C ILE A 135 -5.06 13.94 6.39
N ARG A 136 -6.19 14.55 6.76
CA ARG A 136 -7.36 14.66 5.88
C ARG A 136 -7.07 15.58 4.70
N ASP A 137 -6.63 16.80 4.98
CA ASP A 137 -6.45 17.86 3.99
C ASP A 137 -5.25 17.58 3.07
N GLY A 138 -4.21 16.91 3.56
CA GLY A 138 -3.10 16.40 2.75
C GLY A 138 -3.45 15.23 1.83
N GLY A 139 -4.70 14.75 1.88
CA GLY A 139 -5.17 13.66 1.03
C GLY A 139 -4.48 12.33 1.27
N LEU A 140 -4.07 12.04 2.52
CA LEU A 140 -3.34 10.82 2.86
C LEU A 140 -4.23 9.59 2.76
N THR A 141 -3.69 8.55 2.12
CA THR A 141 -4.33 7.23 1.98
C THR A 141 -3.41 6.13 2.47
N GLY A 142 -3.96 4.97 2.75
CA GLY A 142 -3.17 3.79 3.12
C GLY A 142 -2.32 3.31 1.96
N MET A 143 -0.99 3.48 2.06
CA MET A 143 -0.05 3.27 0.97
C MET A 143 0.39 1.81 0.80
N GLY A 144 0.14 0.94 1.77
CA GLY A 144 0.47 -0.49 1.73
C GLY A 144 -0.70 -1.42 1.35
N GLY A 145 -1.78 -0.89 0.74
CA GLY A 145 -2.95 -1.69 0.43
C GLY A 145 -3.97 -0.96 -0.46
N ALA A 146 -5.26 -1.11 -0.15
CA ALA A 146 -6.37 -0.64 -1.00
C ALA A 146 -6.57 0.90 -1.05
N GLY A 147 -5.67 1.70 -0.50
CA GLY A 147 -5.82 3.18 -0.55
C GLY A 147 -6.94 3.71 0.35
N PHE A 148 -7.18 3.09 1.51
CA PHE A 148 -8.17 3.57 2.47
C PHE A 148 -7.81 4.98 2.97
N PRO A 149 -8.74 5.96 3.00
CA PRO A 149 -8.46 7.30 3.49
C PRO A 149 -7.95 7.27 4.94
N THR A 150 -6.73 7.73 5.17
CA THR A 150 -6.03 7.54 6.45
C THR A 150 -6.79 8.17 7.61
N HIS A 151 -7.33 9.41 7.44
CA HIS A 151 -8.08 10.10 8.49
C HIS A 151 -9.24 9.26 9.05
N LYS A 152 -9.90 8.44 8.21
CA LYS A 152 -11.01 7.58 8.65
C LYS A 152 -10.60 6.45 9.59
N LYS A 153 -9.34 6.01 9.55
CA LYS A 153 -8.81 5.06 10.54
C LYS A 153 -8.62 5.69 11.91
N TYR A 154 -8.32 7.00 11.95
CA TYR A 154 -8.02 7.74 13.17
C TYR A 154 -9.23 8.46 13.76
N GLU A 155 -10.29 8.69 12.97
CA GLU A 155 -11.60 9.17 13.41
C GLU A 155 -12.42 7.99 13.97
N THR A 156 -12.05 7.47 15.14
CA THR A 156 -12.76 6.36 15.81
C THR A 156 -13.08 6.72 17.24
N ASP A 157 -14.25 6.29 17.73
CA ASP A 157 -14.68 6.43 19.13
C ASP A 157 -14.12 5.29 20.02
N LYS A 158 -13.46 4.30 19.42
CA LYS A 158 -12.90 3.17 20.15
C LYS A 158 -11.58 3.57 20.83
N LYS A 159 -11.34 3.04 22.04
CA LYS A 159 -10.06 3.21 22.69
C LYS A 159 -8.99 2.46 21.90
N ILE A 160 -7.99 3.17 21.40
CA ILE A 160 -6.83 2.61 20.74
C ILE A 160 -5.69 2.53 21.76
N THR A 161 -5.11 1.35 21.92
CA THR A 161 -3.98 1.10 22.81
C THR A 161 -2.67 1.00 22.07
N ASP A 162 -2.70 0.48 20.83
CA ASP A 162 -1.49 0.18 20.07
C ASP A 162 -1.60 0.67 18.63
N LEU A 163 -0.51 1.26 18.14
CA LEU A 163 -0.31 1.66 16.75
C LEU A 163 0.74 0.74 16.12
N LEU A 164 0.37 0.01 15.07
CA LEU A 164 1.30 -0.80 14.29
C LEU A 164 1.67 -0.07 13.00
N ILE A 165 2.96 0.19 12.81
CA ILE A 165 3.51 0.74 11.58
C ILE A 165 4.09 -0.40 10.76
N ASN A 166 3.41 -0.70 9.67
CA ASN A 166 3.70 -1.83 8.80
C ASN A 166 4.81 -1.48 7.80
N GLY A 167 6.00 -1.97 8.04
CA GLY A 167 7.15 -1.99 7.16
C GLY A 167 7.57 -3.42 6.77
N ALA A 168 6.67 -4.41 6.95
CA ALA A 168 6.97 -5.80 6.60
C ALA A 168 7.32 -5.94 5.12
N GLU A 169 6.58 -5.24 4.23
CA GLU A 169 6.78 -5.34 2.77
C GLU A 169 6.98 -6.78 2.32
N CYS A 170 5.99 -7.63 2.69
CA CYS A 170 6.05 -9.07 2.47
C CYS A 170 5.78 -9.49 1.01
N GLU A 171 5.26 -8.59 0.15
CA GLU A 171 5.13 -8.85 -1.28
C GLU A 171 6.51 -9.11 -1.89
N PRO A 172 6.69 -10.24 -2.60
CA PRO A 172 7.94 -10.51 -3.30
C PRO A 172 8.29 -9.40 -4.30
N PHE A 173 9.56 -9.25 -4.62
CA PHE A 173 10.14 -8.26 -5.54
C PHE A 173 10.06 -6.79 -5.08
N LEU A 174 9.10 -6.37 -4.27
CA LEU A 174 8.95 -4.97 -3.87
C LEU A 174 9.97 -4.56 -2.80
N THR A 175 10.54 -3.35 -2.97
CA THR A 175 11.57 -2.79 -2.08
C THR A 175 11.37 -1.31 -1.77
N CYS A 176 10.25 -0.72 -2.18
CA CYS A 176 9.96 0.71 -1.97
C CYS A 176 9.87 1.10 -0.49
N ASP A 177 9.24 0.26 0.36
CA ASP A 177 9.14 0.51 1.79
C ASP A 177 10.48 0.26 2.50
N TYR A 178 11.25 -0.76 2.07
CA TYR A 178 12.60 -1.01 2.56
C TYR A 178 13.52 0.18 2.30
N ARG A 179 13.52 0.71 1.07
CA ARG A 179 14.34 1.89 0.70
C ARG A 179 13.89 3.13 1.46
N LEU A 180 12.60 3.33 1.63
CA LEU A 180 12.06 4.42 2.44
C LEU A 180 12.60 4.35 3.89
N MET A 181 12.58 3.18 4.52
CA MET A 181 13.09 2.99 5.88
C MET A 181 14.60 3.26 6.00
N LEU A 182 15.37 3.01 4.94
CA LEU A 182 16.80 3.30 4.90
C LEU A 182 17.10 4.78 4.65
N GLU A 183 16.38 5.43 3.73
CA GLU A 183 16.75 6.74 3.22
C GLU A 183 16.00 7.89 3.89
N GLU A 184 14.80 7.62 4.42
CA GLU A 184 13.90 8.62 4.99
C GLU A 184 13.59 8.34 6.48
N GLY A 185 14.52 7.69 7.20
CA GLY A 185 14.30 7.20 8.57
C GLY A 185 13.85 8.27 9.56
N TYR A 186 14.43 9.48 9.52
CA TYR A 186 14.02 10.61 10.38
C TYR A 186 12.59 11.07 10.09
N SER A 187 12.26 11.28 8.81
CA SER A 187 10.91 11.67 8.39
C SER A 187 9.89 10.60 8.78
N LEU A 188 10.24 9.33 8.59
CA LEU A 188 9.42 8.20 9.00
C LEU A 188 9.14 8.21 10.50
N LEU A 189 10.17 8.32 11.35
CA LEU A 189 10.01 8.30 12.80
C LEU A 189 9.22 9.52 13.31
N ASN A 190 9.41 10.70 12.74
CA ASN A 190 8.57 11.86 13.03
C ASN A 190 7.11 11.60 12.64
N GLY A 191 6.85 10.97 11.50
CA GLY A 191 5.51 10.55 11.09
C GLY A 191 4.89 9.53 12.05
N VAL A 192 5.67 8.57 12.54
CA VAL A 192 5.20 7.60 13.56
C VAL A 192 4.80 8.32 14.86
N ARG A 193 5.59 9.29 15.32
CA ARG A 193 5.29 10.11 16.53
C ARG A 193 3.98 10.90 16.33
N LEU A 194 3.81 11.54 15.18
CA LEU A 194 2.57 12.26 14.83
C LEU A 194 1.36 11.31 14.82
N LEU A 195 1.49 10.15 14.18
CA LEU A 195 0.43 9.15 14.13
C LEU A 195 0.13 8.52 15.49
N LEU A 196 1.14 8.32 16.35
CA LEU A 196 0.97 7.89 17.74
C LEU A 196 0.10 8.89 18.50
N LYS A 197 0.46 10.17 18.45
CA LYS A 197 -0.32 11.26 19.07
C LYS A 197 -1.72 11.38 18.47
N GLY A 198 -1.84 11.31 17.13
CA GLY A 198 -3.12 11.37 16.41
C GLY A 198 -4.07 10.22 16.72
N SER A 199 -3.54 9.02 16.99
CA SER A 199 -4.34 7.84 17.35
C SER A 199 -4.77 7.84 18.83
N GLY A 200 -4.02 8.52 19.70
CA GLY A 200 -4.16 8.42 21.15
C GLY A 200 -3.70 7.07 21.72
N ALA A 201 -2.95 6.28 20.95
CA ALA A 201 -2.40 5.02 21.40
C ALA A 201 -1.28 5.23 22.42
N GLU A 202 -1.09 4.23 23.28
CA GLU A 202 -0.07 4.26 24.35
C GLU A 202 1.32 3.87 23.81
N LYS A 203 1.35 3.11 22.71
CA LYS A 203 2.58 2.58 22.12
C LYS A 203 2.50 2.41 20.61
N ALA A 204 3.62 2.67 19.92
CA ALA A 204 3.80 2.39 18.50
C ALA A 204 4.86 1.32 18.27
N TYR A 205 4.58 0.38 17.37
CA TYR A 205 5.51 -0.65 16.93
C TYR A 205 5.81 -0.44 15.45
N ILE A 206 7.08 -0.25 15.11
CA ILE A 206 7.54 -0.22 13.72
C ILE A 206 7.94 -1.65 13.35
N CYS A 207 7.11 -2.31 12.55
CA CYS A 207 7.20 -3.74 12.27
C CYS A 207 7.85 -3.99 10.92
N MET A 208 8.86 -4.84 10.87
CA MET A 208 9.53 -5.25 9.64
C MET A 208 9.96 -6.72 9.72
N GLU A 209 10.26 -7.31 8.56
CA GLU A 209 10.76 -8.69 8.51
C GLU A 209 12.28 -8.76 8.70
N ASP A 210 12.78 -9.92 9.17
CA ASP A 210 14.19 -10.18 9.45
C ASP A 210 15.08 -10.22 8.19
N ASN A 211 14.49 -10.20 7.01
CA ASN A 211 15.19 -10.01 5.73
C ASN A 211 15.58 -8.53 5.48
N LYS A 212 15.33 -7.63 6.43
CA LYS A 212 15.63 -6.18 6.35
C LYS A 212 16.51 -5.69 7.51
N PRO A 213 17.64 -6.38 7.83
CA PRO A 213 18.42 -6.07 9.03
C PRO A 213 18.98 -4.64 9.04
N LEU A 214 19.41 -4.13 7.87
CA LEU A 214 19.95 -2.77 7.76
C LEU A 214 18.89 -1.69 8.06
N ALA A 215 17.63 -1.92 7.66
CA ALA A 215 16.54 -0.98 7.97
C ALA A 215 16.24 -0.99 9.48
N ALA A 216 16.24 -2.16 10.12
CA ALA A 216 16.04 -2.28 11.56
C ALA A 216 17.15 -1.57 12.34
N GLU A 217 18.40 -1.77 11.95
CA GLU A 217 19.56 -1.11 12.56
C GLU A 217 19.52 0.40 12.37
N ASN A 218 19.26 0.86 11.14
CA ASN A 218 19.17 2.28 10.82
C ASN A 218 18.12 2.99 11.67
N LEU A 219 16.89 2.47 11.68
CA LEU A 219 15.80 3.07 12.46
C LEU A 219 16.07 3.02 13.98
N GLN A 220 16.72 1.94 14.48
CA GLN A 220 17.10 1.85 15.89
C GLN A 220 18.14 2.91 16.25
N ASN A 221 19.13 3.14 15.40
CA ASN A 221 20.17 4.16 15.60
C ASN A 221 19.56 5.56 15.64
N ILE A 222 18.69 5.88 14.68
CA ILE A 222 17.98 7.17 14.62
C ILE A 222 17.10 7.35 15.87
N LEU A 223 16.35 6.33 16.28
CA LEU A 223 15.49 6.39 17.47
C LEU A 223 16.32 6.65 18.74
N THR A 224 17.49 6.02 18.85
CA THR A 224 18.43 6.23 19.97
C THR A 224 18.97 7.67 19.97
N GLU A 225 19.35 8.19 18.81
CA GLU A 225 19.82 9.58 18.64
C GLU A 225 18.72 10.60 18.98
N MET A 226 17.49 10.39 18.50
CA MET A 226 16.35 11.26 18.82
C MET A 226 16.03 11.28 20.31
N SER A 227 16.16 10.14 20.98
CA SER A 227 15.96 10.03 22.42
C SER A 227 17.09 10.76 23.20
N ALA A 228 18.34 10.57 22.78
CA ALA A 228 19.49 11.20 23.44
C ALA A 228 19.54 12.73 23.25
N SER A 229 19.04 13.23 22.13
CA SER A 229 18.98 14.67 21.83
C SER A 229 17.77 15.39 22.44
N GLY A 230 16.89 14.68 23.17
CA GLY A 230 15.69 15.27 23.77
C GLY A 230 14.58 15.62 22.78
N LEU A 231 14.65 15.10 21.55
CA LEU A 231 13.60 15.30 20.55
C LEU A 231 12.35 14.46 20.83
N MET A 232 12.48 13.38 21.60
CA MET A 232 11.36 12.56 22.06
C MET A 232 10.71 13.19 23.28
N SER A 233 9.37 13.32 23.24
CA SER A 233 8.62 13.78 24.41
C SER A 233 8.51 12.69 25.47
N GLU A 234 8.37 13.11 26.73
CA GLU A 234 8.12 12.16 27.83
C GLU A 234 6.80 11.41 27.57
N GLY A 235 6.85 10.06 27.63
CA GLY A 235 5.69 9.20 27.35
C GLY A 235 5.56 8.71 25.89
N GLU A 236 6.35 9.22 24.94
CA GLU A 236 6.40 8.64 23.59
C GLU A 236 7.08 7.26 23.63
N ASN A 237 6.31 6.20 23.34
CA ASN A 237 6.80 4.82 23.40
C ASN A 237 6.80 4.20 22.00
N LEU A 238 7.98 4.20 21.38
CA LEU A 238 8.22 3.61 20.06
C LEU A 238 9.13 2.38 20.20
N GLU A 239 8.77 1.28 19.53
CA GLU A 239 9.55 0.05 19.52
C GLU A 239 9.75 -0.47 18.10
N ILE A 240 10.99 -0.82 17.73
CA ILE A 240 11.28 -1.55 16.50
C ILE A 240 11.01 -3.04 16.73
N ARG A 241 10.13 -3.63 15.92
CA ARG A 241 9.74 -5.03 16.02
C ARG A 241 10.14 -5.80 14.77
N VAL A 242 11.11 -6.70 14.92
CA VAL A 242 11.56 -7.59 13.84
C VAL A 242 10.79 -8.89 13.91
N LEU A 243 10.16 -9.28 12.78
CA LEU A 243 9.33 -10.46 12.61
C LEU A 243 9.99 -11.44 11.63
N PRO A 244 9.73 -12.75 11.74
CA PRO A 244 10.20 -13.70 10.74
C PRO A 244 9.68 -13.38 9.35
N THR A 245 10.52 -13.53 8.33
CA THR A 245 10.09 -13.43 6.93
C THR A 245 9.08 -14.53 6.63
N LYS A 246 7.85 -14.14 6.33
CA LYS A 246 6.74 -15.03 6.01
C LYS A 246 5.64 -14.25 5.28
N TYR A 247 5.06 -14.81 4.25
CA TYR A 247 3.96 -14.18 3.54
C TYR A 247 2.59 -14.76 3.99
N PRO A 248 1.56 -13.93 4.28
CA PRO A 248 1.51 -12.47 4.24
C PRO A 248 1.74 -11.80 5.62
N GLN A 249 2.98 -11.66 6.06
CA GLN A 249 3.32 -11.03 7.36
C GLN A 249 2.79 -9.59 7.47
N GLY A 250 2.77 -8.85 6.35
CA GLY A 250 2.23 -7.50 6.26
C GLY A 250 0.69 -7.42 6.13
N GLY A 251 -0.02 -8.56 6.11
CA GLY A 251 -1.47 -8.56 6.20
C GLY A 251 -1.94 -7.93 7.53
N GLU A 252 -2.90 -7.01 7.49
CA GLU A 252 -3.29 -6.22 8.68
C GLU A 252 -3.66 -7.11 9.88
N ARG A 253 -4.47 -8.15 9.67
CA ARG A 253 -4.87 -9.11 10.73
C ARG A 253 -3.70 -10.00 11.17
N GLN A 254 -2.86 -10.45 10.22
CA GLN A 254 -1.69 -11.27 10.48
C GLN A 254 -0.63 -10.50 11.28
N LEU A 255 -0.45 -9.22 10.96
CA LEU A 255 0.47 -8.34 11.68
C LEU A 255 0.01 -8.14 13.13
N ILE A 256 -1.28 -7.85 13.36
CA ILE A 256 -1.86 -7.70 14.69
C ILE A 256 -1.66 -8.99 15.51
N GLN A 257 -1.97 -10.14 14.92
CA GLN A 257 -1.79 -11.43 15.58
C GLN A 257 -0.30 -11.73 15.85
N GLY A 258 0.58 -11.45 14.88
CA GLY A 258 2.01 -11.72 15.00
C GLY A 258 2.72 -10.83 16.02
N VAL A 259 2.28 -9.58 16.20
CA VAL A 259 2.93 -8.61 17.11
C VAL A 259 2.30 -8.62 18.49
N LEU A 260 0.96 -8.66 18.57
CA LEU A 260 0.21 -8.46 19.81
C LEU A 260 -0.49 -9.72 20.33
N GLY A 261 -0.55 -10.79 19.51
CA GLY A 261 -1.29 -12.02 19.86
C GLY A 261 -2.81 -11.83 19.88
N ARG A 262 -3.33 -10.71 19.34
CA ARG A 262 -4.77 -10.42 19.29
C ARG A 262 -5.36 -10.88 17.96
N GLU A 263 -6.57 -11.40 18.00
CA GLU A 263 -7.32 -11.76 16.80
C GLU A 263 -8.44 -10.74 16.55
N VAL A 264 -8.46 -10.18 15.34
CA VAL A 264 -9.57 -9.32 14.90
C VAL A 264 -10.78 -10.20 14.63
N PRO A 265 -11.94 -9.95 15.26
CA PRO A 265 -13.13 -10.76 15.07
C PRO A 265 -13.59 -10.84 13.62
N MET A 266 -14.33 -11.89 13.27
CA MET A 266 -14.93 -12.03 11.95
C MET A 266 -15.83 -10.83 11.64
N GLY A 267 -15.68 -10.23 10.45
CA GLY A 267 -16.37 -8.99 10.07
C GLY A 267 -15.93 -7.74 10.84
N GLY A 268 -15.06 -7.86 11.85
CA GLY A 268 -14.56 -6.76 12.67
C GLY A 268 -13.40 -5.99 12.02
N LEU A 269 -13.08 -4.86 12.65
CA LEU A 269 -11.98 -3.95 12.28
C LEU A 269 -10.85 -4.02 13.32
N PRO A 270 -9.61 -3.64 12.98
CA PRO A 270 -8.50 -3.53 13.94
C PRO A 270 -8.82 -2.70 15.19
N ALA A 271 -9.61 -1.64 15.04
CA ALA A 271 -10.07 -0.82 16.16
C ALA A 271 -10.92 -1.58 17.20
N ASP A 272 -11.58 -2.70 16.80
CA ASP A 272 -12.35 -3.56 17.72
C ASP A 272 -11.47 -4.27 18.76
N VAL A 273 -10.19 -4.40 18.44
CA VAL A 273 -9.17 -4.95 19.35
C VAL A 273 -8.18 -3.89 19.84
N GLY A 274 -8.54 -2.60 19.73
CA GLY A 274 -7.76 -1.47 20.23
C GLY A 274 -6.52 -1.14 19.40
N VAL A 275 -6.50 -1.46 18.10
CA VAL A 275 -5.32 -1.32 17.25
C VAL A 275 -5.63 -0.48 16.01
N ILE A 276 -4.68 0.38 15.63
CA ILE A 276 -4.62 0.99 14.29
C ILE A 276 -3.37 0.46 13.58
N VAL A 277 -3.51 0.11 12.30
CA VAL A 277 -2.38 -0.27 11.43
C VAL A 277 -2.21 0.76 10.34
N SER A 278 -0.99 1.29 10.18
CA SER A 278 -0.60 2.20 9.10
C SER A 278 0.69 1.71 8.44
N ASN A 279 0.86 2.02 7.14
CA ASN A 279 2.10 1.68 6.42
C ASN A 279 3.20 2.71 6.69
N VAL A 280 4.49 2.31 6.56
CA VAL A 280 5.66 3.22 6.72
C VAL A 280 5.59 4.42 5.78
N GLY A 281 5.15 4.24 4.53
CA GLY A 281 4.97 5.34 3.58
C GLY A 281 3.87 6.32 4.02
N THR A 282 2.78 5.81 4.59
CA THR A 282 1.71 6.66 5.16
C THR A 282 2.22 7.46 6.37
N ALA A 283 3.05 6.86 7.21
CA ALA A 283 3.66 7.57 8.34
C ALA A 283 4.59 8.69 7.85
N LYS A 284 5.47 8.39 6.88
CA LYS A 284 6.33 9.41 6.26
C LYS A 284 5.52 10.55 5.64
N ALA A 285 4.45 10.22 4.89
CA ALA A 285 3.58 11.22 4.29
C ALA A 285 2.85 12.10 5.33
N ALA A 286 2.57 11.57 6.53
CA ALA A 286 2.04 12.39 7.63
C ALA A 286 3.06 13.42 8.11
N ALA A 287 4.34 13.07 8.21
CA ALA A 287 5.39 14.04 8.52
C ALA A 287 5.54 15.08 7.41
N ASP A 288 5.55 14.66 6.15
CA ASP A 288 5.63 15.60 5.01
C ASP A 288 4.52 16.64 5.04
N MET A 289 3.29 16.20 5.30
CA MET A 289 2.15 17.11 5.33
C MET A 289 2.16 18.02 6.56
N ILE A 290 2.33 17.45 7.76
CA ILE A 290 2.13 18.19 9.00
C ILE A 290 3.31 19.11 9.32
N LEU A 291 4.54 18.65 9.05
CA LEU A 291 5.76 19.39 9.33
C LEU A 291 6.26 20.19 8.11
N GLY A 292 6.02 19.70 6.90
CA GLY A 292 6.51 20.28 5.65
C GLY A 292 5.43 20.91 4.78
N ASN A 293 4.17 20.88 5.21
CA ASN A 293 3.00 21.35 4.41
C ASN A 293 2.99 20.77 2.98
N THR A 294 3.43 19.50 2.84
CA THR A 294 3.53 18.83 1.55
C THR A 294 2.49 17.71 1.47
N PRO A 295 1.39 17.89 0.72
CA PRO A 295 0.37 16.85 0.53
C PRO A 295 0.94 15.59 -0.15
N LEU A 296 0.18 14.49 -0.10
CA LEU A 296 0.57 13.25 -0.76
C LEU A 296 0.48 13.38 -2.28
N THR A 297 1.56 13.83 -2.88
CA THR A 297 1.74 14.08 -4.33
C THR A 297 2.76 13.16 -4.98
N LYS A 298 3.59 12.47 -4.19
CA LYS A 298 4.68 11.61 -4.69
C LYS A 298 4.66 10.23 -4.04
N ARG A 299 5.22 9.25 -4.74
CA ARG A 299 5.37 7.87 -4.29
C ARG A 299 6.75 7.32 -4.60
N ILE A 300 7.29 6.48 -3.73
CA ILE A 300 8.37 5.57 -4.13
C ILE A 300 7.73 4.36 -4.78
N VAL A 301 8.16 4.04 -6.00
CA VAL A 301 7.67 2.91 -6.80
C VAL A 301 8.85 2.03 -7.17
N THR A 302 8.74 0.73 -6.89
CA THR A 302 9.71 -0.27 -7.36
C THR A 302 9.36 -0.68 -8.78
N VAL A 303 10.31 -0.58 -9.72
CA VAL A 303 10.18 -1.14 -11.07
C VAL A 303 11.17 -2.29 -11.20
N THR A 304 10.68 -3.52 -11.42
CA THR A 304 11.52 -4.71 -11.26
C THR A 304 11.03 -5.91 -12.08
N GLY A 305 11.73 -7.05 -11.94
CA GLY A 305 11.50 -8.26 -12.71
C GLY A 305 12.23 -8.22 -14.05
N SER A 306 11.58 -8.61 -15.14
CA SER A 306 12.16 -8.69 -16.48
C SER A 306 12.28 -7.33 -17.17
N VAL A 307 12.88 -6.34 -16.48
CA VAL A 307 13.33 -5.06 -17.03
C VAL A 307 14.85 -5.00 -17.04
N LYS A 308 15.43 -4.17 -17.92
CA LYS A 308 16.89 -4.15 -18.08
C LYS A 308 17.63 -3.63 -16.84
N ASN A 309 17.11 -2.58 -16.19
CA ASN A 309 17.72 -1.92 -15.04
C ASN A 309 16.66 -1.74 -13.94
N PRO A 310 16.40 -2.76 -13.09
CA PRO A 310 15.48 -2.63 -11.97
C PRO A 310 15.90 -1.52 -11.01
N GLY A 311 14.93 -0.85 -10.35
CA GLY A 311 15.22 0.22 -9.41
C GLY A 311 14.03 0.71 -8.62
N ASN A 312 14.27 1.70 -7.75
CA ASN A 312 13.26 2.38 -6.95
C ASN A 312 13.24 3.87 -7.35
N TYR A 313 12.06 4.39 -7.61
CA TYR A 313 11.89 5.74 -8.13
C TYR A 313 10.91 6.54 -7.29
N LEU A 314 11.31 7.76 -6.91
CA LEU A 314 10.40 8.75 -6.33
C LEU A 314 9.72 9.50 -7.48
N VAL A 315 8.44 9.27 -7.66
CA VAL A 315 7.66 9.76 -8.80
C VAL A 315 6.44 10.55 -8.37
N PRO A 316 6.04 11.59 -9.11
CA PRO A 316 4.75 12.24 -8.94
C PRO A 316 3.60 11.27 -9.18
N VAL A 317 2.51 11.40 -8.41
CA VAL A 317 1.25 10.71 -8.67
C VAL A 317 0.75 11.11 -10.06
N GLY A 318 0.33 10.14 -10.86
CA GLY A 318 -0.06 10.34 -12.26
C GLY A 318 1.06 10.08 -13.26
N THR A 319 2.27 9.68 -12.83
CA THR A 319 3.34 9.25 -13.74
C THR A 319 2.92 7.99 -14.48
N SER A 320 3.23 7.91 -15.78
CA SER A 320 2.94 6.75 -16.63
C SER A 320 3.79 5.54 -16.25
N ALA A 321 3.16 4.38 -16.07
CA ALA A 321 3.88 3.12 -15.85
C ALA A 321 4.72 2.72 -17.06
N LYS A 322 4.27 3.03 -18.27
CA LYS A 322 5.05 2.87 -19.52
C LYS A 322 6.37 3.63 -19.46
N GLU A 323 6.32 4.91 -19.08
CA GLU A 323 7.54 5.74 -18.98
C GLU A 323 8.53 5.16 -17.95
N LEU A 324 8.03 4.65 -16.83
CA LEU A 324 8.89 4.05 -15.80
C LEU A 324 9.55 2.75 -16.28
N ILE A 325 8.84 1.90 -17.00
CA ILE A 325 9.46 0.71 -17.64
C ILE A 325 10.49 1.13 -18.68
N GLN A 326 10.22 2.15 -19.48
CA GLN A 326 11.18 2.68 -20.47
C GLN A 326 12.42 3.30 -19.80
N LEU A 327 12.24 4.02 -18.68
CA LEU A 327 13.35 4.54 -17.86
C LEU A 327 14.26 3.39 -17.36
N CYS A 328 13.68 2.24 -17.06
CA CYS A 328 14.42 1.02 -16.71
C CYS A 328 15.06 0.30 -17.91
N GLY A 329 15.05 0.90 -19.09
CA GLY A 329 15.63 0.34 -20.32
C GLY A 329 14.73 -0.65 -21.05
N GLY A 330 13.43 -0.68 -20.72
CA GLY A 330 12.42 -1.52 -21.36
C GLY A 330 12.37 -2.95 -20.82
N VAL A 331 11.45 -3.73 -21.36
CA VAL A 331 11.27 -5.15 -21.03
C VAL A 331 12.37 -6.00 -21.69
N THR A 332 12.76 -7.09 -21.03
CA THR A 332 13.83 -8.00 -21.52
C THR A 332 13.30 -9.26 -22.18
N THR A 333 11.97 -9.46 -22.20
CA THR A 333 11.30 -10.60 -22.85
C THR A 333 10.04 -10.13 -23.55
N SER A 334 9.77 -10.70 -24.73
CA SER A 334 8.53 -10.43 -25.51
C SER A 334 7.31 -11.15 -24.90
N GLU A 335 7.55 -12.34 -24.33
CA GLU A 335 6.51 -13.10 -23.62
C GLU A 335 6.49 -12.65 -22.15
N ASN A 336 5.73 -11.59 -21.89
CA ASN A 336 5.70 -10.94 -20.58
C ASN A 336 4.29 -10.64 -20.12
N ARG A 337 4.14 -10.50 -18.81
CA ARG A 337 2.96 -9.92 -18.14
C ARG A 337 3.38 -8.79 -17.23
N ILE A 338 2.57 -7.72 -17.26
CA ILE A 338 2.81 -6.53 -16.43
C ILE A 338 1.84 -6.58 -15.26
N ILE A 339 2.38 -6.45 -14.04
CA ILE A 339 1.60 -6.45 -12.80
C ILE A 339 1.72 -5.08 -12.13
N ALA A 340 0.59 -4.49 -11.77
CA ALA A 340 0.54 -3.27 -10.98
C ALA A 340 0.61 -3.64 -9.48
N GLY A 341 1.79 -3.48 -8.86
CA GLY A 341 2.09 -3.92 -7.50
C GLY A 341 2.97 -5.16 -7.42
N GLY A 342 2.77 -5.99 -6.41
CA GLY A 342 3.50 -7.25 -6.23
C GLY A 342 2.80 -8.45 -6.85
N PRO A 343 3.48 -9.61 -6.99
CA PRO A 343 2.96 -10.76 -7.75
C PRO A 343 1.82 -11.51 -7.04
N MET A 344 1.64 -11.31 -5.74
CA MET A 344 0.67 -12.06 -4.95
C MET A 344 -0.71 -11.41 -4.94
N THR A 345 -0.76 -10.06 -4.91
CA THR A 345 -2.02 -9.31 -4.78
C THR A 345 -2.26 -8.31 -5.91
N GLY A 346 -1.23 -7.95 -6.68
CA GLY A 346 -1.31 -7.01 -7.79
C GLY A 346 -2.09 -7.58 -8.98
N PRO A 347 -2.93 -6.77 -9.65
CA PRO A 347 -3.59 -7.18 -10.88
C PRO A 347 -2.59 -7.24 -12.05
N CYS A 348 -2.73 -8.26 -12.91
CA CYS A 348 -2.10 -8.27 -14.22
C CYS A 348 -2.83 -7.26 -15.12
N VAL A 349 -2.10 -6.30 -15.67
CA VAL A 349 -2.67 -5.19 -16.46
C VAL A 349 -2.39 -5.32 -17.95
N ALA A 350 -1.42 -6.14 -18.33
CA ALA A 350 -1.11 -6.42 -19.72
C ALA A 350 -0.38 -7.76 -19.88
N HIS A 351 -0.59 -8.40 -21.04
CA HIS A 351 0.12 -9.58 -21.52
C HIS A 351 0.86 -9.21 -22.81
N ASN A 352 2.05 -9.80 -23.02
CA ASN A 352 2.86 -9.61 -24.23
C ASN A 352 3.03 -8.13 -24.64
N TRP A 353 3.24 -7.27 -23.62
CA TRP A 353 3.36 -5.84 -23.85
C TRP A 353 4.67 -5.50 -24.61
N ASN A 354 4.53 -4.74 -25.70
CA ASN A 354 5.61 -4.40 -26.63
C ASN A 354 6.24 -3.02 -26.41
N GLY A 355 5.83 -2.28 -25.37
CA GLY A 355 6.35 -0.95 -25.08
C GLY A 355 5.59 0.22 -25.71
N GLU A 356 4.54 -0.04 -26.51
CA GLU A 356 3.85 1.02 -27.27
C GLU A 356 2.63 1.60 -26.56
N THR A 357 1.79 0.73 -25.99
CA THR A 357 0.53 1.16 -25.37
C THR A 357 0.74 1.65 -23.94
N GLU A 358 -0.07 2.63 -23.51
CA GLU A 358 -0.16 3.02 -22.11
C GLU A 358 -0.70 1.86 -21.27
N LEU A 359 -0.21 1.73 -20.05
CA LEU A 359 -0.59 0.66 -19.13
C LEU A 359 -1.55 1.16 -18.04
N PHE A 360 -1.01 2.02 -17.19
CA PHE A 360 -1.73 2.69 -16.11
C PHE A 360 -0.90 3.85 -15.58
N HIS A 361 -1.51 4.69 -14.77
CA HIS A 361 -0.83 5.81 -14.11
C HIS A 361 -0.64 5.51 -12.62
N VAL A 362 0.51 5.91 -12.10
CA VAL A 362 0.85 5.77 -10.67
C VAL A 362 -0.20 6.49 -9.83
N THR A 363 -0.79 5.77 -8.90
CA THR A 363 -1.75 6.29 -7.92
C THR A 363 -1.11 6.43 -6.53
N LYS A 364 -1.81 7.01 -5.57
CA LYS A 364 -1.34 7.17 -4.19
C LYS A 364 -0.95 5.84 -3.51
N ASN A 365 -1.48 4.71 -3.96
CA ASN A 365 -1.21 3.38 -3.39
C ASN A 365 -0.38 2.44 -4.29
N THR A 366 0.10 2.90 -5.44
CA THR A 366 0.98 2.11 -6.30
C THR A 366 2.33 1.92 -5.63
N SER A 367 2.70 0.68 -5.30
CA SER A 367 3.98 0.33 -4.67
C SER A 367 5.01 -0.22 -5.65
N GLY A 368 4.57 -0.76 -6.80
CA GLY A 368 5.49 -1.31 -7.78
C GLY A 368 4.89 -1.55 -9.15
N ILE A 369 5.77 -1.75 -10.09
CA ILE A 369 5.52 -2.20 -11.46
C ILE A 369 6.41 -3.41 -11.67
N LEU A 370 5.80 -4.58 -11.83
CA LEU A 370 6.52 -5.83 -11.94
C LEU A 370 6.30 -6.44 -13.33
N VAL A 371 7.40 -6.69 -14.00
CA VAL A 371 7.42 -7.41 -15.29
C VAL A 371 7.83 -8.84 -15.05
N LEU A 372 6.98 -9.80 -15.37
CA LEU A 372 7.28 -11.22 -15.27
C LEU A 372 7.15 -11.90 -16.64
N PRO A 373 7.85 -13.01 -16.89
CA PRO A 373 7.57 -13.83 -18.05
C PRO A 373 6.16 -14.42 -17.96
N GLU A 374 5.58 -14.72 -19.14
CA GLU A 374 4.32 -15.47 -19.18
C GLU A 374 4.49 -16.86 -18.57
N PRO A 375 3.53 -17.33 -17.79
CA PRO A 375 3.60 -18.67 -17.24
C PRO A 375 3.32 -19.70 -18.34
N GLY A 376 4.31 -20.52 -18.64
CA GLY A 376 4.19 -21.58 -19.65
C GLY A 376 3.41 -22.81 -19.16
N TYR A 377 2.27 -22.63 -18.49
CA TYR A 377 1.48 -23.75 -17.97
C TYR A 377 -0.02 -23.50 -18.04
N GLU A 378 -0.77 -24.58 -18.10
CA GLU A 378 -2.23 -24.59 -18.05
C GLU A 378 -2.74 -25.08 -16.70
N GLU A 379 -3.92 -24.61 -16.32
CA GLU A 379 -4.62 -25.06 -15.12
C GLU A 379 -5.04 -26.53 -15.28
N GLN A 380 -4.82 -27.34 -14.23
CA GLN A 380 -5.17 -28.74 -14.18
C GLN A 380 -6.34 -29.00 -13.21
N PRO A 381 -7.03 -30.15 -13.34
CA PRO A 381 -8.06 -30.55 -12.39
C PRO A 381 -7.54 -30.64 -10.95
N CYS A 382 -8.38 -30.23 -9.98
CA CYS A 382 -8.04 -30.28 -8.57
C CYS A 382 -7.82 -31.74 -8.09
N ILE A 383 -6.65 -32.02 -7.52
CA ILE A 383 -6.32 -33.34 -6.97
C ILE A 383 -6.71 -33.50 -5.49
N ARG A 384 -7.40 -32.52 -4.89
CA ARG A 384 -7.89 -32.51 -3.49
C ARG A 384 -6.78 -32.78 -2.45
N CYS A 385 -5.58 -32.26 -2.67
CA CYS A 385 -4.44 -32.44 -1.75
C CYS A 385 -4.50 -31.60 -0.48
N SER A 386 -5.47 -30.69 -0.33
CA SER A 386 -5.65 -29.75 0.79
C SER A 386 -4.48 -28.79 1.02
N GLY A 387 -3.50 -28.68 0.13
CA GLY A 387 -2.39 -27.72 0.26
C GLY A 387 -2.85 -26.28 0.38
N CYS A 388 -3.91 -25.89 -0.33
CA CYS A 388 -4.50 -24.54 -0.27
C CYS A 388 -5.15 -24.22 1.08
N GLU A 389 -5.67 -25.23 1.80
CA GLU A 389 -6.24 -25.11 3.14
C GLU A 389 -5.11 -24.90 4.17
N SER A 390 -4.05 -25.68 4.11
CA SER A 390 -2.93 -25.65 5.07
C SER A 390 -2.20 -24.29 5.08
N VAL A 391 -2.19 -23.56 3.95
CA VAL A 391 -1.54 -22.25 3.84
C VAL A 391 -2.50 -21.07 3.98
N CYS A 392 -3.79 -21.31 4.14
CA CYS A 392 -4.76 -20.20 4.24
C CYS A 392 -4.61 -19.50 5.60
N PRO A 393 -4.20 -18.21 5.64
CA PRO A 393 -4.03 -17.49 6.91
C PRO A 393 -5.35 -17.07 7.55
N ALA A 394 -6.47 -17.23 6.83
CA ALA A 394 -7.83 -17.02 7.33
C ALA A 394 -8.55 -18.34 7.68
N GLY A 395 -7.85 -19.51 7.63
CA GLY A 395 -8.42 -20.82 7.98
C GLY A 395 -9.54 -21.29 7.03
N LEU A 396 -9.58 -20.79 5.80
CA LEU A 396 -10.59 -21.15 4.80
C LEU A 396 -10.21 -22.45 4.07
N VAL A 397 -11.19 -23.00 3.34
CA VAL A 397 -11.02 -24.18 2.47
C VAL A 397 -11.17 -23.73 1.00
N PRO A 398 -10.11 -23.12 0.38
CA PRO A 398 -10.23 -22.44 -0.91
C PRO A 398 -10.77 -23.30 -2.04
N TYR A 399 -10.37 -24.57 -2.15
CA TYR A 399 -10.86 -25.45 -3.21
C TYR A 399 -12.36 -25.76 -3.10
N LYS A 400 -12.91 -25.84 -1.87
CA LYS A 400 -14.37 -26.02 -1.69
C LYS A 400 -15.15 -24.76 -2.03
N ILE A 401 -14.59 -23.58 -1.68
CA ILE A 401 -15.18 -22.28 -2.06
C ILE A 401 -15.19 -22.16 -3.58
N GLU A 402 -14.10 -22.54 -4.26
CA GLU A 402 -14.03 -22.56 -5.71
C GLU A 402 -15.12 -23.45 -6.34
N PHE A 403 -15.29 -24.68 -5.84
CA PHE A 403 -16.33 -25.57 -6.36
C PHE A 403 -17.73 -25.00 -6.14
N ALA A 404 -18.02 -24.50 -4.96
CA ALA A 404 -19.30 -23.85 -4.67
C ALA A 404 -19.56 -22.64 -5.59
N LEU A 405 -18.52 -21.84 -5.88
CA LEU A 405 -18.63 -20.72 -6.83
C LEU A 405 -18.94 -21.19 -8.24
N LEU A 406 -18.22 -22.22 -8.73
CA LEU A 406 -18.42 -22.77 -10.09
C LEU A 406 -19.82 -23.39 -10.24
N ASP A 407 -20.35 -24.00 -9.18
CA ASP A 407 -21.72 -24.52 -9.11
C ASP A 407 -22.77 -23.42 -8.83
N GLN A 408 -22.34 -22.15 -8.71
CA GLN A 408 -23.18 -20.99 -8.34
C GLN A 408 -23.94 -21.16 -7.00
N ASP A 409 -23.46 -22.03 -6.14
CA ASP A 409 -23.98 -22.22 -4.77
C ASP A 409 -23.40 -21.16 -3.81
N TYR A 410 -23.93 -19.94 -3.93
CA TYR A 410 -23.47 -18.81 -3.10
C TYR A 410 -23.83 -18.95 -1.62
N ASP A 411 -24.85 -19.76 -1.29
CA ASP A 411 -25.21 -20.06 0.10
C ASP A 411 -24.15 -20.98 0.73
N LEU A 412 -23.61 -21.91 -0.04
CA LEU A 412 -22.46 -22.71 0.40
C LEU A 412 -21.20 -21.87 0.48
N CYS A 413 -20.94 -20.93 -0.46
CA CYS A 413 -19.83 -19.97 -0.34
C CYS A 413 -19.91 -19.20 0.98
N GLU A 414 -21.09 -18.73 1.38
CA GLU A 414 -21.29 -18.04 2.66
C GLU A 414 -21.05 -18.96 3.86
N LYS A 415 -21.56 -20.18 3.85
CA LYS A 415 -21.32 -21.20 4.90
C LYS A 415 -19.86 -21.61 5.03
N LEU A 416 -19.09 -21.52 3.94
CA LEU A 416 -17.63 -21.73 3.89
C LEU A 416 -16.85 -20.48 4.28
N TYR A 417 -17.51 -19.42 4.74
CA TYR A 417 -16.91 -18.14 5.17
C TYR A 417 -16.10 -17.44 4.08
N ALA A 418 -16.51 -17.53 2.82
CA ALA A 418 -15.81 -16.87 1.72
C ALA A 418 -15.64 -15.36 1.94
N SER A 419 -16.55 -14.70 2.70
CA SER A 419 -16.47 -13.29 3.10
C SER A 419 -15.17 -12.92 3.82
N GLU A 420 -14.52 -13.86 4.49
CA GLU A 420 -13.27 -13.65 5.25
C GLU A 420 -12.00 -13.80 4.42
N CYS A 421 -12.12 -14.11 3.12
CA CYS A 421 -10.96 -14.18 2.24
C CYS A 421 -10.24 -12.82 2.15
N ILE A 422 -8.95 -12.80 2.50
CA ILE A 422 -8.10 -11.61 2.41
C ILE A 422 -7.42 -11.43 1.04
N ALA A 423 -7.72 -12.32 0.09
CA ALA A 423 -7.18 -12.30 -1.28
C ALA A 423 -5.63 -12.28 -1.35
N CYS A 424 -4.94 -12.97 -0.45
CA CYS A 424 -3.49 -12.94 -0.34
C CYS A 424 -2.74 -13.78 -1.38
N GLY A 425 -3.40 -14.64 -2.17
CA GLY A 425 -2.74 -15.45 -3.19
C GLY A 425 -2.08 -16.75 -2.71
N CYS A 426 -1.92 -16.99 -1.40
CA CYS A 426 -1.24 -18.20 -0.88
C CYS A 426 -1.81 -19.51 -1.43
N CYS A 427 -3.13 -19.60 -1.58
CA CYS A 427 -3.80 -20.80 -2.08
C CYS A 427 -3.48 -21.10 -3.55
N SER A 428 -3.37 -20.07 -4.40
CA SER A 428 -2.95 -20.25 -5.80
C SER A 428 -1.47 -20.60 -5.88
N TYR A 429 -0.63 -19.91 -5.08
CA TYR A 429 0.82 -20.15 -5.07
C TYR A 429 1.19 -21.61 -4.76
N ILE A 430 0.56 -22.20 -3.74
CA ILE A 430 0.88 -23.56 -3.30
C ILE A 430 0.26 -24.66 -4.18
N CYS A 431 -0.70 -24.30 -5.07
CA CYS A 431 -1.50 -25.29 -5.78
C CYS A 431 -0.67 -26.04 -6.84
N PRO A 432 -0.45 -27.36 -6.71
CA PRO A 432 0.31 -28.12 -7.71
C PRO A 432 -0.45 -28.27 -9.04
N ALA A 433 -1.78 -28.14 -9.01
CA ALA A 433 -2.65 -28.09 -10.20
C ALA A 433 -2.75 -26.67 -10.80
N ARG A 434 -2.02 -25.69 -10.27
CA ARG A 434 -1.90 -24.32 -10.77
C ARG A 434 -3.25 -23.60 -10.96
N ARG A 435 -4.19 -23.91 -10.04
CA ARG A 435 -5.53 -23.32 -10.08
C ARG A 435 -5.52 -21.88 -9.60
N GLU A 436 -6.32 -21.05 -10.23
CA GLU A 436 -6.49 -19.63 -9.89
C GLU A 436 -7.39 -19.44 -8.66
N LEU A 437 -7.12 -20.19 -7.59
CA LEU A 437 -7.94 -20.23 -6.38
C LEU A 437 -8.15 -18.85 -5.76
N SER A 438 -7.12 -18.00 -5.73
CA SER A 438 -7.22 -16.67 -5.12
C SER A 438 -8.16 -15.74 -5.89
N VAL A 439 -8.22 -15.84 -7.22
CA VAL A 439 -9.15 -15.07 -8.05
C VAL A 439 -10.58 -15.50 -7.73
N ARG A 440 -10.84 -16.82 -7.77
CA ARG A 440 -12.17 -17.38 -7.55
C ARG A 440 -12.66 -17.21 -6.10
N THR A 441 -11.80 -17.37 -5.11
CA THR A 441 -12.18 -17.11 -3.71
C THR A 441 -12.44 -15.63 -3.45
N ARG A 442 -11.74 -14.71 -4.13
CA ARG A 442 -12.03 -13.28 -4.09
C ARG A 442 -13.37 -12.96 -4.72
N GLU A 443 -13.68 -13.55 -5.88
CA GLU A 443 -14.99 -13.40 -6.53
C GLU A 443 -16.12 -13.90 -5.62
N ALA A 444 -15.98 -15.10 -5.06
CA ALA A 444 -16.95 -15.63 -4.09
C ALA A 444 -17.13 -14.71 -2.89
N ARG A 445 -16.04 -14.16 -2.34
CA ARG A 445 -16.08 -13.17 -1.26
C ARG A 445 -16.92 -11.96 -1.62
N ASP A 446 -16.67 -11.39 -2.80
CA ASP A 446 -17.29 -10.14 -3.22
C ASP A 446 -18.80 -10.35 -3.46
N ILE A 447 -19.20 -11.48 -4.07
CA ILE A 447 -20.60 -11.87 -4.21
C ILE A 447 -21.27 -12.06 -2.85
N VAL A 448 -20.66 -12.82 -1.93
CA VAL A 448 -21.23 -13.06 -0.59
C VAL A 448 -21.39 -11.74 0.18
N LYS A 449 -20.38 -10.85 0.15
CA LYS A 449 -20.46 -9.53 0.80
C LYS A 449 -21.56 -8.66 0.21
N GLN A 450 -21.75 -8.69 -1.09
CA GLN A 450 -22.85 -7.96 -1.73
C GLN A 450 -24.21 -8.50 -1.25
N ARG A 451 -24.43 -9.81 -1.28
CA ARG A 451 -25.67 -10.45 -0.79
C ARG A 451 -25.97 -10.13 0.68
N MET A 452 -24.92 -10.11 1.52
CA MET A 452 -25.06 -9.75 2.95
C MET A 452 -25.54 -8.29 3.10
N ARG A 453 -24.97 -7.34 2.32
CA ARG A 453 -25.40 -5.93 2.32
C ARG A 453 -26.83 -5.76 1.87
N GLU A 454 -27.24 -6.42 0.78
CA GLU A 454 -28.62 -6.36 0.26
C GLU A 454 -29.64 -6.90 1.27
N ARG A 455 -29.28 -7.97 2.01
CA ARG A 455 -30.12 -8.50 3.09
C ARG A 455 -30.20 -7.56 4.30
N ALA A 456 -29.11 -6.86 4.62
CA ALA A 456 -29.11 -5.88 5.70
C ALA A 456 -30.03 -4.69 5.39
N VAL A 457 -29.93 -4.16 4.15
CA VAL A 457 -30.80 -3.04 3.68
C VAL A 457 -32.29 -3.43 3.67
N LYS A 458 -32.64 -4.67 3.32
CA LYS A 458 -34.04 -5.14 3.35
C LYS A 458 -34.60 -5.33 4.75
N LYS A 459 -33.76 -5.36 5.79
CA LYS A 459 -34.17 -5.50 7.20
C LYS A 459 -34.23 -4.18 7.96
N SER A 460 -33.64 -3.11 7.41
CA SER A 460 -33.73 -1.72 7.90
C SER A 460 -34.93 -1.00 7.29
#